data_2acb595059b5e6a36985afceb6cfa71e
#
_entry.id   2acb595059b5e6a36985afceb6cfa71e
#
_cell.length_a   1.000
_cell.length_b   1.000
_cell.length_c   1.000
_cell.angle_alpha   90.00
_cell.angle_beta   90.00
_cell.angle_gamma   90.00
#
_symmetry.space_group_name_H-M   'P 1'
#
loop_
_entity.id
_entity.type
_entity.pdbx_description
1 polymer ?
#
loop_
_entity_poly.entity_id
_entity_poly.type
_entity_poly.pdbx_seq_one_letter_code
_entity_poly.pdbx_strand_id
1 'polypeptide(L)'
;MIPLSIGDYLCTLAEPTRLRVLNCLAAAPLFVSDIVAILGLPQPTVSRHLKVLRDLEAVRVTPLPPFVLYRLAAPPGPRGRLLRNLVEALRGDPAAKTEREAAVARSRADALPRVADSDADAG
;
A
#
# COMPACT_ATOMS: atom_id res chain seq x y z
N MET A 1 20.75 17.28 4.14
CA MET A 1 20.05 16.44 3.14
C MET A 1 19.36 17.34 2.12
N ILE A 2 19.59 17.09 0.84
CA ILE A 2 18.94 17.84 -0.23
C ILE A 2 17.56 17.23 -0.46
N PRO A 3 16.47 18.02 -0.35
CA PRO A 3 15.14 17.49 -0.63
C PRO A 3 15.01 17.07 -2.08
N LEU A 4 14.23 16.01 -2.33
CA LEU A 4 13.96 15.56 -3.69
C LEU A 4 13.20 16.63 -4.47
N SER A 5 13.59 16.86 -5.72
CA SER A 5 12.79 17.67 -6.63
C SER A 5 11.46 16.95 -6.93
N ILE A 6 10.49 17.67 -7.48
CA ILE A 6 9.23 17.05 -7.92
C ILE A 6 9.50 15.98 -8.98
N GLY A 7 10.46 16.21 -9.89
CA GLY A 7 10.84 15.21 -10.89
C GLY A 7 11.40 13.95 -10.26
N ASP A 8 12.31 14.08 -9.30
CA ASP A 8 12.88 12.94 -8.57
C ASP A 8 11.79 12.20 -7.78
N TYR A 9 10.90 12.95 -7.15
CA TYR A 9 9.76 12.38 -6.40
C TYR A 9 8.88 11.52 -7.31
N LEU A 10 8.50 12.06 -8.47
CA LEU A 10 7.67 11.34 -9.43
C LEU A 10 8.38 10.10 -10.00
N CYS A 11 9.66 10.24 -10.35
CA CYS A 11 10.44 9.10 -10.85
C CYS A 11 10.56 7.99 -9.81
N THR A 12 10.73 8.35 -8.55
CA THR A 12 10.82 7.39 -7.45
C THR A 12 9.48 6.67 -7.24
N LEU A 13 8.36 7.39 -7.30
CA LEU A 13 7.03 6.80 -7.21
C LEU A 13 6.71 5.90 -8.40
N ALA A 14 7.14 6.26 -9.59
CA ALA A 14 6.74 5.63 -10.85
C ALA A 14 7.53 4.34 -11.15
N GLU A 15 8.38 3.88 -10.26
CA GLU A 15 9.02 2.58 -10.43
C GLU A 15 7.92 1.50 -10.48
N PRO A 16 7.98 0.56 -11.46
CA PRO A 16 6.85 -0.35 -11.74
C PRO A 16 6.34 -1.15 -10.53
N THR A 17 7.25 -1.67 -9.70
CA THR A 17 6.84 -2.44 -8.51
C THR A 17 6.16 -1.54 -7.48
N ARG A 18 6.67 -0.31 -7.29
CA ARG A 18 6.05 0.64 -6.37
C ARG A 18 4.66 1.05 -6.82
N LEU A 19 4.45 1.20 -8.14
CA LEU A 19 3.11 1.46 -8.67
C LEU A 19 2.15 0.31 -8.36
N ARG A 20 2.61 -0.94 -8.44
CA ARG A 20 1.80 -2.10 -8.07
C ARG A 20 1.44 -2.09 -6.59
N VAL A 21 2.39 -1.75 -5.73
CA VAL A 21 2.13 -1.62 -4.28
C VAL A 21 1.11 -0.52 -4.01
N LEU A 22 1.30 0.65 -4.60
CA LEU A 22 0.36 1.78 -4.46
C LEU A 22 -1.03 1.41 -4.93
N ASN A 23 -1.13 0.70 -6.04
CA ASN A 23 -2.40 0.22 -6.59
C ASN A 23 -3.14 -0.69 -5.59
N CYS A 24 -2.43 -1.63 -4.96
CA CYS A 24 -3.01 -2.52 -3.96
C CYS A 24 -3.48 -1.74 -2.72
N LEU A 25 -2.66 -0.84 -2.21
CA LEU A 25 -2.98 -0.03 -1.04
C LEU A 25 -4.08 1.01 -1.31
N ALA A 26 -4.21 1.45 -2.56
CA ALA A 26 -5.33 2.31 -2.97
C ALA A 26 -6.67 1.59 -2.86
N ALA A 27 -6.67 0.27 -2.99
CA ALA A 27 -7.87 -0.55 -2.89
C ALA A 27 -8.23 -0.90 -1.45
N ALA A 28 -7.23 -1.18 -0.60
CA ALA A 28 -7.46 -1.60 0.78
C ALA A 28 -6.18 -1.52 1.62
N PRO A 29 -6.30 -1.39 2.96
CA PRO A 29 -5.15 -1.56 3.86
C PRO A 29 -4.71 -3.03 3.86
N LEU A 30 -3.39 -3.27 3.90
CA LEU A 30 -2.83 -4.61 3.75
C LEU A 30 -1.64 -4.83 4.69
N PHE A 31 -1.42 -6.08 5.07
CA PHE A 31 -0.19 -6.54 5.69
C PHE A 31 0.87 -6.83 4.62
N VAL A 32 2.14 -6.88 5.02
CA VAL A 32 3.23 -7.24 4.10
C VAL A 32 2.99 -8.58 3.43
N SER A 33 2.51 -9.57 4.19
CA SER A 33 2.21 -10.91 3.66
C SER A 33 1.18 -10.89 2.55
N ASP A 34 0.20 -10.00 2.62
CA ASP A 34 -0.80 -9.82 1.56
C ASP A 34 -0.15 -9.31 0.28
N ILE A 35 0.69 -8.29 0.41
CA ILE A 35 1.37 -7.70 -0.74
C ILE A 35 2.32 -8.71 -1.39
N VAL A 36 3.06 -9.46 -0.58
CA VAL A 36 3.92 -10.56 -1.06
C VAL A 36 3.11 -11.55 -1.89
N ALA A 37 1.96 -11.97 -1.38
CA ALA A 37 1.11 -12.95 -2.07
C ALA A 37 0.54 -12.38 -3.37
N ILE A 38 0.09 -11.13 -3.38
CA ILE A 38 -0.51 -10.50 -4.56
C ILE A 38 0.53 -10.27 -5.65
N LEU A 39 1.69 -9.73 -5.28
CA LEU A 39 2.74 -9.38 -6.24
C LEU A 39 3.58 -10.57 -6.67
N GLY A 40 3.63 -11.63 -5.87
CA GLY A 40 4.48 -12.78 -6.14
C GLY A 40 5.96 -12.48 -6.01
N LEU A 41 6.34 -11.56 -5.13
CA LEU A 41 7.72 -11.14 -4.92
C LEU A 41 8.19 -11.55 -3.52
N PRO A 42 9.51 -11.75 -3.33
CA PRO A 42 10.06 -12.05 -2.01
C PRO A 42 9.76 -10.94 -1.00
N GLN A 43 9.55 -11.31 0.26
CA GLN A 43 9.29 -10.36 1.33
C GLN A 43 10.35 -9.25 1.45
N PRO A 44 11.67 -9.54 1.38
CA PRO A 44 12.66 -8.47 1.46
C PRO A 44 12.54 -7.44 0.35
N THR A 45 12.15 -7.86 -0.85
CA THR A 45 11.92 -6.96 -1.98
C THR A 45 10.72 -6.05 -1.71
N VAL A 46 9.60 -6.63 -1.28
CA VAL A 46 8.40 -5.86 -0.93
C VAL A 46 8.69 -4.88 0.19
N SER A 47 9.38 -5.32 1.23
CA SER A 47 9.74 -4.47 2.39
C SER A 47 10.60 -3.28 1.98
N ARG A 48 11.54 -3.45 1.04
CA ARG A 48 12.35 -2.34 0.53
C ARG A 48 11.51 -1.30 -0.19
N HIS A 49 10.57 -1.74 -1.02
CA HIS A 49 9.66 -0.81 -1.73
C HIS A 49 8.74 -0.08 -0.75
N LEU A 50 8.23 -0.78 0.26
CA LEU A 50 7.41 -0.15 1.30
C LEU A 50 8.20 0.89 2.09
N LYS A 51 9.48 0.63 2.38
CA LYS A 51 10.33 1.61 3.07
C LYS A 51 10.51 2.88 2.24
N VAL A 52 10.78 2.74 0.94
CA VAL A 52 10.90 3.89 0.04
C VAL A 52 9.59 4.69 0.03
N LEU A 53 8.46 4.02 -0.11
CA LEU A 53 7.15 4.68 -0.13
C LEU A 53 6.84 5.37 1.21
N ARG A 54 7.26 4.78 2.32
CA ARG A 54 7.11 5.38 3.64
C ARG A 54 7.97 6.64 3.77
N ASP A 55 9.22 6.60 3.30
CA ASP A 55 10.12 7.76 3.30
C ASP A 55 9.57 8.90 2.44
N LEU A 56 8.80 8.59 1.39
CA LEU A 56 8.12 9.57 0.54
C LEU A 56 6.76 10.01 1.12
N GLU A 57 6.39 9.51 2.28
CA GLU A 57 5.09 9.76 2.92
C GLU A 57 3.89 9.31 2.06
N ALA A 58 4.12 8.33 1.18
CA ALA A 58 3.08 7.75 0.34
C ALA A 58 2.33 6.60 1.03
N VAL A 59 2.92 6.02 2.07
CA VAL A 59 2.28 5.01 2.91
C VAL A 59 2.48 5.36 4.38
N ARG A 60 1.54 4.89 5.19
CA ARG A 60 1.54 5.04 6.64
C ARG A 60 1.36 3.65 7.25
N VAL A 61 1.98 3.44 8.42
CA VAL A 61 1.88 2.17 9.13
C VAL A 61 1.00 2.31 10.37
N THR A 62 0.25 1.26 10.67
CA THR A 62 -0.49 1.11 11.92
C THR A 62 0.00 -0.17 12.60
N PRO A 63 0.63 -0.07 13.78
CA PRO A 63 1.03 -1.26 14.50
C PRO A 63 -0.19 -2.07 14.96
N LEU A 64 -0.19 -3.35 14.65
CA LEU A 64 -1.17 -4.34 15.12
C LEU A 64 -0.39 -5.59 15.54
N PRO A 65 0.31 -5.54 16.70
CA PRO A 65 1.24 -6.60 17.06
C PRO A 65 0.64 -8.00 17.00
N PRO A 66 1.40 -8.98 16.48
CA PRO A 66 2.78 -8.89 16.03
C PRO A 66 2.97 -8.36 14.60
N PHE A 67 1.93 -7.79 13.99
CA PHE A 67 1.92 -7.36 12.60
C PHE A 67 1.92 -5.84 12.47
N VAL A 68 2.14 -5.38 11.24
CA VAL A 68 2.06 -3.97 10.85
C VAL A 68 1.14 -3.85 9.64
N LEU A 69 0.13 -3.01 9.77
CA LEU A 69 -0.80 -2.73 8.68
C LEU A 69 -0.35 -1.50 7.91
N TYR A 70 -0.26 -1.64 6.58
CA TYR A 70 0.09 -0.55 5.68
C TYR A 70 -1.14 0.09 5.08
N ARG A 71 -1.15 1.42 5.03
CA ARG A 71 -2.24 2.22 4.45
C ARG A 71 -1.67 3.23 3.48
N LEU A 72 -2.44 3.55 2.47
CA LEU A 72 -2.12 4.67 1.59
C LEU A 72 -2.14 5.97 2.39
N ALA A 73 -1.18 6.85 2.12
CA ALA A 73 -1.10 8.19 2.69
C ALA A 73 -0.68 9.17 1.60
N ALA A 74 -0.62 10.46 1.93
CA ALA A 74 -0.10 11.46 1.01
C ALA A 74 0.55 12.57 1.82
N PRO A 75 1.73 13.09 1.40
CA PRO A 75 2.31 14.26 2.03
C PRO A 75 1.44 15.49 1.79
N PRO A 76 1.57 16.54 2.61
CA PRO A 76 0.89 17.80 2.34
C PRO A 76 1.44 18.48 1.08
N GLY A 77 0.64 19.39 0.51
CA GLY A 77 1.09 20.25 -0.58
C GLY A 77 1.10 19.59 -1.96
N PRO A 78 1.93 20.14 -2.88
CA PRO A 78 1.93 19.72 -4.29
C PRO A 78 2.25 18.24 -4.51
N ARG A 79 3.18 17.66 -3.75
CA ARG A 79 3.54 16.26 -3.86
C ARG A 79 2.38 15.35 -3.53
N GLY A 80 1.64 15.68 -2.48
CA GLY A 80 0.42 14.93 -2.10
C GLY A 80 -0.66 15.01 -3.17
N ARG A 81 -0.82 16.16 -3.82
CA ARG A 81 -1.77 16.31 -4.93
C ARG A 81 -1.38 15.43 -6.12
N LEU A 82 -0.09 15.39 -6.46
CA LEU A 82 0.42 14.54 -7.53
C LEU A 82 0.21 13.05 -7.20
N LEU A 83 0.49 12.66 -5.97
CA LEU A 83 0.28 11.28 -5.53
C LEU A 83 -1.20 10.89 -5.60
N ARG A 84 -2.09 11.75 -5.13
CA ARG A 84 -3.53 11.48 -5.21
C ARG A 84 -4.02 11.35 -6.65
N ASN A 85 -3.51 12.19 -7.55
CA ASN A 85 -3.85 12.10 -8.97
C ASN A 85 -3.32 10.81 -9.60
N LEU A 86 -2.10 10.39 -9.23
CA LEU A 86 -1.54 9.12 -9.67
C LEU A 86 -2.39 7.94 -9.20
N VAL A 87 -2.76 7.93 -7.93
CA VAL A 87 -3.61 6.88 -7.35
C VAL A 87 -4.96 6.81 -8.06
N GLU A 88 -5.57 7.96 -8.34
CA GLU A 88 -6.84 8.01 -9.08
C GLU A 88 -6.69 7.45 -10.49
N ALA A 89 -5.57 7.74 -11.16
CA ALA A 89 -5.27 7.17 -12.47
C ALA A 89 -5.13 5.64 -12.40
N LEU A 90 -4.46 5.14 -11.36
CA LEU A 90 -4.31 3.69 -11.14
C LEU A 90 -5.67 3.01 -10.93
N ARG A 91 -6.58 3.65 -10.19
CA ARG A 91 -7.93 3.11 -9.96
C ARG A 91 -8.72 2.93 -11.24
N GLY A 92 -8.46 3.75 -12.25
CA GLY A 92 -9.11 3.65 -13.55
C GLY A 92 -8.36 2.80 -14.56
N ASP A 93 -7.19 2.26 -14.22
CA ASP A 93 -6.35 1.50 -15.15
C ASP A 93 -6.80 0.03 -15.20
N PRO A 94 -7.30 -0.46 -16.37
CA PRO A 94 -7.69 -1.86 -16.49
C PRO A 94 -6.55 -2.84 -16.26
N ALA A 95 -5.31 -2.47 -16.58
CA ALA A 95 -4.14 -3.34 -16.39
C ALA A 95 -3.86 -3.61 -14.91
N ALA A 96 -4.31 -2.73 -14.01
CA ALA A 96 -4.10 -2.85 -12.57
C ALA A 96 -5.28 -3.50 -11.85
N LYS A 97 -6.35 -3.85 -12.55
CA LYS A 97 -7.62 -4.29 -11.95
C LYS A 97 -7.52 -5.58 -11.16
N THR A 98 -6.83 -6.59 -11.70
CA THR A 98 -6.72 -7.90 -11.06
C THR A 98 -6.05 -7.81 -9.68
N GLU A 99 -4.98 -7.04 -9.59
CA GLU A 99 -4.27 -6.86 -8.31
C GLU A 99 -5.10 -6.02 -7.33
N ARG A 100 -5.86 -5.04 -7.80
CA ARG A 100 -6.80 -4.28 -6.95
C ARG A 100 -7.87 -5.20 -6.34
N GLU A 101 -8.44 -6.08 -7.15
CA GLU A 101 -9.46 -7.03 -6.69
C GLU A 101 -8.89 -8.02 -5.68
N ALA A 102 -7.67 -8.52 -5.92
CA ALA A 102 -6.97 -9.40 -5.00
C ALA A 102 -6.71 -8.70 -3.66
N ALA A 103 -6.36 -7.42 -3.69
CA ALA A 103 -6.13 -6.63 -2.48
C ALA A 103 -7.41 -6.52 -1.63
N VAL A 104 -8.54 -6.22 -2.25
CA VAL A 104 -9.83 -6.16 -1.57
C VAL A 104 -10.18 -7.51 -0.94
N ALA A 105 -10.01 -8.59 -1.69
CA ALA A 105 -10.33 -9.94 -1.20
C ALA A 105 -9.47 -10.33 0.00
N ARG A 106 -8.17 -10.05 -0.03
CA ARG A 106 -7.28 -10.37 1.09
C ARG A 106 -7.57 -9.50 2.31
N SER A 107 -7.87 -8.24 2.12
CA SER A 107 -8.21 -7.33 3.22
C SER A 107 -9.48 -7.79 3.93
N ARG A 108 -10.48 -8.26 3.19
CA ARG A 108 -11.70 -8.84 3.75
C ARG A 108 -11.43 -10.14 4.51
N ALA A 109 -10.60 -11.00 3.96
CA ALA A 109 -10.21 -12.26 4.61
C ALA A 109 -9.45 -12.00 5.92
N ASP A 110 -8.56 -11.00 5.94
CA ASP A 110 -7.83 -10.60 7.15
C ASP A 110 -8.77 -10.09 8.24
N ALA A 111 -9.83 -9.39 7.88
CA ALA A 111 -10.77 -8.81 8.83
C ALA A 111 -11.67 -9.87 9.49
N LEU A 112 -12.09 -10.90 8.74
CA LEU A 112 -13.02 -11.92 9.22
C LEU A 112 -12.52 -12.70 10.46
N PRO A 113 -11.27 -13.24 10.46
CA PRO A 113 -10.77 -13.95 11.65
C PRO A 113 -10.69 -13.07 12.89
N ARG A 114 -10.36 -11.78 12.73
CA ARG A 114 -10.28 -10.85 13.85
C ARG A 114 -11.63 -10.56 14.48
N VAL A 115 -12.65 -10.42 13.65
CA VAL A 115 -14.02 -10.24 14.11
C VAL A 115 -14.48 -11.48 14.87
N ALA A 116 -14.20 -12.68 14.36
CA ALA A 116 -14.51 -13.93 15.02
C ALA A 116 -13.78 -14.08 16.36
N ASP A 117 -12.49 -13.72 16.42
CA ASP A 117 -11.70 -13.74 17.65
C ASP A 117 -12.24 -12.75 18.69
N SER A 118 -12.63 -11.56 18.27
CA SER A 118 -13.26 -10.56 19.15
C SER A 118 -14.57 -11.05 19.73
N ASP A 119 -15.40 -11.71 18.92
CA ASP A 119 -16.67 -12.26 19.35
C ASP A 119 -16.45 -13.41 20.34
N ALA A 120 -15.44 -14.24 20.13
CA ALA A 120 -15.07 -15.32 21.05
C ALA A 120 -14.58 -14.77 22.40
N ASP A 121 -13.79 -13.69 22.38
CA ASP A 121 -13.30 -13.04 23.60
C ASP A 121 -14.43 -12.31 24.35
N ALA A 122 -15.43 -11.83 23.64
CA ALA A 122 -16.58 -11.13 24.23
C ALA A 122 -17.60 -12.08 24.86
N GLY A 123 -17.52 -13.34 24.51
CA GLY A 123 -18.39 -14.38 25.05
C GLY A 123 -17.82 -15.02 26.29
#